data_3852317c4afbc9fc9eefae5002732299
#
_entry.id   3852317c4afbc9fc9eefae5002732299
#
_cell.length_a   1.000
_cell.length_b   1.000
_cell.length_c   1.000
_cell.angle_alpha   90.00
_cell.angle_beta   90.00
_cell.angle_gamma   90.00
#
_symmetry.space_group_name_H-M   'P 1'
#
loop_
_entity.id
_entity.type
_entity.pdbx_description
1 polymer ?
#
loop_
_entity_poly.entity_id
_entity_poly.type
_entity_poly.pdbx_seq_one_letter_code
_entity_poly.pdbx_strand_id
1 'polypeptide(L)'
;DIKLAAWGRDEITLAEKEMPGLMSLRREFGKKQPLYGARIAGSLHMTIQTAVLIETLQALGAEVRWASCNIFSTQDHAAAAVAKAGTPIFAWKGESEKEYWWCTDQTLTFKGGKGPNLLLDDGGDLTGRIHTKYPKLLKDIRGVSEETTTGVHHLYQMMEKKELKIPAINVNDS
;
A
#
# COMPACT_ATOMS: atom_id res chain seq x y z
N ASP A 1 -8.30 -17.32 -1.35
CA ASP A 1 -9.65 -17.84 -1.64
C ASP A 1 -10.71 -16.80 -1.25
N ILE A 2 -11.50 -16.37 -2.23
CA ILE A 2 -12.55 -15.34 -2.03
C ILE A 2 -13.66 -15.79 -1.05
N LYS A 3 -13.79 -17.08 -0.77
CA LYS A 3 -14.71 -17.61 0.23
C LYS A 3 -14.39 -17.15 1.66
N LEU A 4 -13.15 -16.76 1.91
CA LEU A 4 -12.71 -16.24 3.21
C LEU A 4 -13.18 -14.79 3.47
N ALA A 5 -13.74 -14.12 2.47
CA ALA A 5 -14.08 -12.71 2.55
C ALA A 5 -15.09 -12.34 3.65
N ALA A 6 -16.05 -13.24 3.96
CA ALA A 6 -17.01 -12.98 5.03
C ALA A 6 -16.32 -12.93 6.39
N TRP A 7 -15.51 -13.93 6.69
CA TRP A 7 -14.69 -13.94 7.91
C TRP A 7 -13.77 -12.72 8.00
N GLY A 8 -13.05 -12.41 6.91
CA GLY A 8 -12.19 -11.22 6.86
C GLY A 8 -12.97 -9.93 7.15
N ARG A 9 -14.19 -9.80 6.64
CA ARG A 9 -15.03 -8.62 6.89
C ARG A 9 -15.41 -8.48 8.35
N ASP A 10 -15.74 -9.58 9.02
CA ASP A 10 -16.08 -9.56 10.45
C ASP A 10 -14.88 -9.08 11.28
N GLU A 11 -13.68 -9.60 10.98
CA GLU A 11 -12.45 -9.19 11.69
C GLU A 11 -12.04 -7.74 11.37
N ILE A 12 -12.20 -7.26 10.14
CA ILE A 12 -11.96 -5.86 9.80
C ILE A 12 -12.91 -4.95 10.61
N THR A 13 -14.17 -5.33 10.74
CA THR A 13 -15.16 -4.57 11.53
C THR A 13 -14.81 -4.51 13.00
N LEU A 14 -14.19 -5.56 13.55
CA LEU A 14 -13.67 -5.53 14.92
C LEU A 14 -12.44 -4.63 15.03
N ALA A 15 -11.49 -4.75 14.09
CA ALA A 15 -10.27 -3.94 14.06
C ALA A 15 -10.55 -2.44 13.94
N GLU A 16 -11.60 -2.03 13.24
CA GLU A 16 -12.02 -0.63 13.17
C GLU A 16 -12.28 -0.01 14.54
N LYS A 17 -12.81 -0.80 15.50
CA LYS A 17 -13.05 -0.34 16.87
C LYS A 17 -11.75 -0.15 17.66
N GLU A 18 -10.70 -0.88 17.28
CA GLU A 18 -9.37 -0.82 17.90
C GLU A 18 -8.46 0.21 17.25
N MET A 19 -8.90 0.81 16.14
CA MET A 19 -8.13 1.79 15.35
C MET A 19 -8.82 3.16 15.30
N PRO A 20 -9.06 3.81 16.45
CA PRO A 20 -9.87 5.03 16.53
C PRO A 20 -9.27 6.21 15.76
N GLY A 21 -7.94 6.24 15.59
CA GLY A 21 -7.26 7.28 14.82
C GLY A 21 -7.69 7.27 13.34
N LEU A 22 -7.60 6.12 12.67
CA LEU A 22 -8.03 5.98 11.28
C LEU A 22 -9.53 6.22 11.12
N MET A 23 -10.34 5.72 12.06
CA MET A 23 -11.79 5.94 12.02
C MET A 23 -12.17 7.40 12.25
N SER A 24 -11.39 8.15 13.04
CA SER A 24 -11.54 9.60 13.20
C SER A 24 -11.26 10.33 11.88
N LEU A 25 -10.18 9.96 11.18
CA LEU A 25 -9.86 10.52 9.87
C LEU A 25 -10.99 10.30 8.86
N ARG A 26 -11.58 9.09 8.81
CA ARG A 26 -12.75 8.83 7.94
C ARG A 26 -13.93 9.76 8.27
N ARG A 27 -14.24 9.94 9.55
CA ARG A 27 -15.37 10.81 9.99
C ARG A 27 -15.12 12.27 9.66
N GLU A 28 -13.91 12.76 9.90
CA GLU A 28 -13.58 14.17 9.79
C GLU A 28 -13.37 14.60 8.31
N PHE A 29 -12.68 13.77 7.55
CA PHE A 29 -12.21 14.13 6.21
C PHE A 29 -12.92 13.37 5.08
N GLY A 30 -13.69 12.32 5.35
CA GLY A 30 -14.33 11.51 4.32
C GLY A 30 -15.21 12.32 3.34
N LYS A 31 -15.96 13.30 3.86
CA LYS A 31 -16.77 14.18 3.00
C LYS A 31 -15.94 15.17 2.16
N LYS A 32 -14.75 15.54 2.66
CA LYS A 32 -13.85 16.51 2.00
C LYS A 32 -13.00 15.87 0.90
N GLN A 33 -12.88 14.55 0.89
CA GLN A 33 -12.09 13.76 -0.08
C GLN A 33 -10.69 14.32 -0.31
N PRO A 34 -9.84 14.54 0.74
CA PRO A 34 -8.54 15.19 0.60
C PRO A 34 -7.56 14.41 -0.27
N LEU A 35 -7.80 13.12 -0.49
CA LEU A 35 -6.99 12.25 -1.35
C LEU A 35 -7.62 12.05 -2.74
N TYR A 36 -8.61 12.88 -3.13
CA TYR A 36 -9.18 12.80 -4.47
C TYR A 36 -8.10 12.99 -5.54
N GLY A 37 -8.03 12.05 -6.48
CA GLY A 37 -7.00 12.01 -7.53
C GLY A 37 -5.67 11.38 -7.10
N ALA A 38 -5.51 10.98 -5.83
CA ALA A 38 -4.40 10.16 -5.41
C ALA A 38 -4.55 8.73 -5.96
N ARG A 39 -3.48 8.22 -6.55
CA ARG A 39 -3.32 6.82 -6.98
C ARG A 39 -2.18 6.23 -6.17
N ILE A 40 -2.55 5.47 -5.15
CA ILE A 40 -1.62 4.94 -4.15
C ILE A 40 -1.27 3.50 -4.50
N ALA A 41 -0.01 3.24 -4.82
CA ALA A 41 0.55 1.90 -4.81
C ALA A 41 1.10 1.61 -3.41
N GLY A 42 0.62 0.55 -2.78
CA GLY A 42 1.04 0.12 -1.46
C GLY A 42 1.77 -1.22 -1.48
N SER A 43 2.84 -1.31 -0.70
CA SER A 43 3.57 -2.52 -0.39
C SER A 43 3.79 -2.59 1.11
N LEU A 44 2.84 -3.15 1.81
CA LEU A 44 2.83 -3.30 3.27
C LEU A 44 2.07 -4.59 3.61
N HIS A 45 2.42 -5.25 4.72
CA HIS A 45 1.81 -6.50 5.17
C HIS A 45 0.29 -6.48 5.00
N MET A 46 -0.27 -7.39 4.19
CA MET A 46 -1.71 -7.43 3.91
C MET A 46 -2.46 -8.11 5.07
N THR A 47 -2.59 -7.39 6.17
CA THR A 47 -3.27 -7.82 7.40
C THR A 47 -4.65 -7.18 7.56
N ILE A 48 -5.37 -7.59 8.59
CA ILE A 48 -6.65 -6.98 8.98
C ILE A 48 -6.48 -5.47 9.25
N GLN A 49 -5.41 -5.06 9.95
CA GLN A 49 -5.15 -3.65 10.25
C GLN A 49 -4.85 -2.85 8.97
N THR A 50 -4.08 -3.44 8.06
CA THR A 50 -3.82 -2.84 6.75
C THR A 50 -5.09 -2.72 5.91
N ALA A 51 -6.03 -3.65 6.03
CA ALA A 51 -7.35 -3.53 5.40
C ALA A 51 -8.09 -2.27 5.88
N VAL A 52 -8.06 -1.97 7.18
CA VAL A 52 -8.63 -0.73 7.73
C VAL A 52 -7.94 0.51 7.16
N LEU A 53 -6.62 0.48 7.00
CA LEU A 53 -5.86 1.57 6.37
C LEU A 53 -6.28 1.76 4.92
N ILE A 54 -6.32 0.70 4.12
CA ILE A 54 -6.71 0.74 2.70
C ILE A 54 -8.09 1.35 2.54
N GLU A 55 -9.07 0.88 3.30
CA GLU A 55 -10.44 1.39 3.25
C GLU A 55 -10.53 2.84 3.76
N THR A 56 -9.64 3.24 4.67
CA THR A 56 -9.54 4.64 5.10
C THR A 56 -9.02 5.53 3.96
N LEU A 57 -7.95 5.14 3.29
CA LEU A 57 -7.42 5.88 2.13
C LEU A 57 -8.48 6.05 1.04
N GLN A 58 -9.25 4.99 0.77
CA GLN A 58 -10.36 5.05 -0.19
C GLN A 58 -11.51 5.95 0.29
N ALA A 59 -11.88 5.89 1.56
CA ALA A 59 -12.89 6.78 2.14
C ALA A 59 -12.47 8.25 2.05
N LEU A 60 -11.18 8.54 2.01
CA LEU A 60 -10.61 9.87 1.80
C LEU A 60 -10.46 10.25 0.32
N GLY A 61 -10.83 9.37 -0.61
CA GLY A 61 -10.88 9.65 -2.05
C GLY A 61 -9.78 9.04 -2.91
N ALA A 62 -8.86 8.26 -2.34
CA ALA A 62 -7.78 7.64 -3.09
C ALA A 62 -8.24 6.43 -3.92
N GLU A 63 -7.62 6.25 -5.09
CA GLU A 63 -7.54 4.94 -5.74
C GLU A 63 -6.36 4.18 -5.16
N VAL A 64 -6.57 2.93 -4.77
CA VAL A 64 -5.56 2.11 -4.09
C VAL A 64 -5.35 0.80 -4.83
N ARG A 65 -4.09 0.38 -4.97
CA ARG A 65 -3.65 -0.94 -5.40
C ARG A 65 -2.60 -1.45 -4.42
N TRP A 66 -2.69 -2.70 -4.03
CA TRP A 66 -1.92 -3.19 -2.89
C TRP A 66 -1.28 -4.55 -3.11
N ALA A 67 -0.04 -4.69 -2.65
CA ALA A 67 0.69 -5.95 -2.50
C ALA A 67 1.24 -6.06 -1.07
N SER A 68 1.63 -7.26 -0.66
CA SER A 68 2.35 -7.44 0.60
C SER A 68 3.84 -7.15 0.41
N CYS A 69 4.48 -6.68 1.48
CA CYS A 69 5.94 -6.51 1.54
C CYS A 69 6.67 -7.78 2.01
N ASN A 70 5.97 -8.89 2.22
CA ASN A 70 6.54 -10.14 2.68
C ASN A 70 5.70 -11.33 2.20
N ILE A 71 6.36 -12.38 1.72
CA ILE A 71 5.74 -13.57 1.12
C ILE A 71 4.91 -14.42 2.10
N PHE A 72 5.08 -14.25 3.42
CA PHE A 72 4.39 -15.05 4.43
C PHE A 72 3.42 -14.28 5.32
N SER A 73 3.43 -12.94 5.27
CA SER A 73 2.71 -12.12 6.25
C SER A 73 1.26 -11.86 5.90
N THR A 74 0.82 -12.15 4.68
CA THR A 74 -0.57 -11.93 4.26
C THR A 74 -1.53 -12.76 5.09
N GLN A 75 -2.59 -12.12 5.58
CA GLN A 75 -3.79 -12.77 6.11
C GLN A 75 -4.79 -12.91 4.96
N ASP A 76 -4.93 -14.12 4.43
CA ASP A 76 -5.71 -14.38 3.20
C ASP A 76 -7.18 -13.95 3.32
N HIS A 77 -7.76 -14.03 4.51
CA HIS A 77 -9.12 -13.56 4.76
C HIS A 77 -9.25 -12.04 4.70
N ALA A 78 -8.21 -11.30 5.16
CA ALA A 78 -8.15 -9.84 5.01
C ALA A 78 -8.06 -9.45 3.53
N ALA A 79 -7.11 -10.05 2.80
CA ALA A 79 -6.96 -9.84 1.35
C ALA A 79 -8.26 -10.15 0.59
N ALA A 80 -8.92 -11.27 0.91
CA ALA A 80 -10.17 -11.68 0.29
C ALA A 80 -11.31 -10.67 0.55
N ALA A 81 -11.44 -10.16 1.78
CA ALA A 81 -12.48 -9.19 2.13
C ALA A 81 -12.34 -7.88 1.35
N VAL A 82 -11.13 -7.33 1.29
CA VAL A 82 -10.84 -6.07 0.60
C VAL A 82 -10.96 -6.25 -0.93
N ALA A 83 -10.48 -7.38 -1.47
CA ALA A 83 -10.63 -7.70 -2.89
C ALA A 83 -12.10 -7.86 -3.29
N LYS A 84 -12.92 -8.52 -2.47
CA LYS A 84 -14.37 -8.67 -2.70
C LYS A 84 -15.10 -7.32 -2.68
N ALA A 85 -14.61 -6.38 -1.90
CA ALA A 85 -15.13 -4.99 -1.89
C ALA A 85 -14.72 -4.19 -3.13
N GLY A 86 -13.90 -4.74 -4.03
CA GLY A 86 -13.53 -4.15 -5.31
C GLY A 86 -12.15 -3.49 -5.36
N THR A 87 -11.37 -3.56 -4.30
CA THR A 87 -9.98 -3.04 -4.30
C THR A 87 -9.05 -4.06 -4.96
N PRO A 88 -8.20 -3.65 -5.91
CA PRO A 88 -7.18 -4.52 -6.48
C PRO A 88 -6.11 -4.88 -5.44
N ILE A 89 -6.17 -6.10 -4.92
CA ILE A 89 -5.24 -6.68 -3.96
C ILE A 89 -4.48 -7.83 -4.62
N PHE A 90 -3.16 -7.75 -4.57
CA PHE A 90 -2.24 -8.75 -5.12
C PHE A 90 -1.37 -9.28 -3.98
N ALA A 91 -1.94 -10.13 -3.15
CA ALA A 91 -1.26 -10.70 -2.00
C ALA A 91 -1.93 -12.01 -1.55
N TRP A 92 -1.12 -13.01 -1.22
CA TRP A 92 -1.54 -14.25 -0.55
C TRP A 92 -0.39 -14.80 0.29
N LYS A 93 -0.71 -15.61 1.27
CA LYS A 93 0.30 -16.23 2.12
C LYS A 93 1.00 -17.35 1.37
N GLY A 94 2.33 -17.32 1.35
CA GLY A 94 3.15 -18.34 0.71
C GLY A 94 3.43 -18.07 -0.77
N GLU A 95 3.52 -16.81 -1.16
CA GLU A 95 4.02 -16.41 -2.47
C GLU A 95 5.45 -16.96 -2.69
N SER A 96 5.73 -17.39 -3.90
CA SER A 96 7.11 -17.55 -4.36
C SER A 96 7.74 -16.17 -4.62
N GLU A 97 9.06 -16.08 -4.67
CA GLU A 97 9.74 -14.83 -5.00
C GLU A 97 9.28 -14.25 -6.34
N LYS A 98 9.03 -15.11 -7.34
CA LYS A 98 8.52 -14.68 -8.65
C LYS A 98 7.12 -14.09 -8.56
N GLU A 99 6.25 -14.67 -7.75
CA GLU A 99 4.89 -14.19 -7.52
C GLU A 99 4.91 -12.88 -6.73
N TYR A 100 5.76 -12.76 -5.72
CA TYR A 100 5.96 -11.53 -4.96
C TYR A 100 6.29 -10.33 -5.87
N TRP A 101 7.27 -10.49 -6.75
CA TRP A 101 7.62 -9.43 -7.69
C TRP A 101 6.54 -9.17 -8.74
N TRP A 102 5.81 -10.19 -9.14
CA TRP A 102 4.65 -10.02 -10.01
C TRP A 102 3.54 -9.22 -9.30
N CYS A 103 3.23 -9.55 -8.05
CA CYS A 103 2.26 -8.83 -7.23
C CYS A 103 2.64 -7.36 -7.07
N THR A 104 3.90 -7.08 -6.76
CA THR A 104 4.44 -5.72 -6.67
C THR A 104 4.24 -4.96 -7.99
N ASP A 105 4.60 -5.57 -9.11
CA ASP A 105 4.43 -4.96 -10.44
C ASP A 105 2.96 -4.65 -10.76
N GLN A 106 2.00 -5.48 -10.30
CA GLN A 106 0.57 -5.24 -10.52
C GLN A 106 0.04 -4.00 -9.81
N THR A 107 0.68 -3.52 -8.76
CA THR A 107 0.27 -2.28 -8.07
C THR A 107 0.54 -1.03 -8.91
N LEU A 108 1.36 -1.11 -9.93
CA LEU A 108 1.89 0.04 -10.69
C LEU A 108 1.01 0.47 -11.87
N THR A 109 -0.09 -0.24 -12.18
CA THR A 109 -0.94 0.08 -13.33
C THR A 109 -2.36 0.37 -12.88
N PHE A 110 -2.75 1.64 -12.94
CA PHE A 110 -4.10 2.13 -12.64
C PHE A 110 -4.94 2.25 -13.91
N LYS A 111 -6.23 2.60 -13.75
CA LYS A 111 -7.18 2.77 -14.85
C LYS A 111 -6.63 3.74 -15.91
N GLY A 112 -6.78 3.38 -17.16
CA GLY A 112 -6.28 4.18 -18.29
C GLY A 112 -4.77 4.11 -18.49
N GLY A 113 -4.09 3.09 -17.94
CA GLY A 113 -2.64 2.89 -18.08
C GLY A 113 -1.79 3.88 -17.28
N LYS A 114 -2.40 4.61 -16.35
CA LYS A 114 -1.69 5.55 -15.47
C LYS A 114 -0.88 4.80 -14.42
N GLY A 115 0.26 5.37 -14.01
CA GLY A 115 1.04 4.91 -12.86
C GLY A 115 0.53 5.49 -11.54
N PRO A 116 1.10 5.04 -10.40
CA PRO A 116 0.86 5.68 -9.11
C PRO A 116 1.39 7.12 -9.08
N ASN A 117 0.83 7.94 -8.21
CA ASN A 117 1.38 9.27 -7.90
C ASN A 117 1.75 9.43 -6.42
N LEU A 118 1.46 8.43 -5.59
CA LEU A 118 1.93 8.29 -4.22
C LEU A 118 2.29 6.83 -3.95
N LEU A 119 3.30 6.62 -3.11
CA LEU A 119 3.73 5.30 -2.67
C LEU A 119 3.59 5.19 -1.16
N LEU A 120 3.21 3.99 -0.70
CA LEU A 120 3.32 3.56 0.67
C LEU A 120 4.15 2.28 0.68
N ASP A 121 5.33 2.32 1.30
CA ASP A 121 6.31 1.24 1.25
C ASP A 121 6.70 0.79 2.65
N ASP A 122 7.06 -0.46 2.76
CA ASP A 122 7.50 -1.11 3.99
C ASP A 122 8.70 -2.02 3.65
N GLY A 123 9.90 -1.48 3.82
CA GLY A 123 11.16 -2.14 3.53
C GLY A 123 11.88 -1.66 2.27
N GLY A 124 11.26 -0.78 1.48
CA GLY A 124 11.91 -0.13 0.33
C GLY A 124 11.86 -0.91 -0.98
N ASP A 125 11.24 -2.09 -1.02
CA ASP A 125 11.19 -2.93 -2.23
C ASP A 125 10.40 -2.28 -3.37
N LEU A 126 9.24 -1.71 -3.08
CA LEU A 126 8.43 -1.01 -4.08
C LEU A 126 9.18 0.20 -4.65
N THR A 127 9.78 0.99 -3.77
CA THR A 127 10.57 2.18 -4.13
C THR A 127 11.77 1.79 -4.99
N GLY A 128 12.56 0.80 -4.57
CA GLY A 128 13.68 0.28 -5.33
C GLY A 128 13.28 -0.28 -6.70
N ARG A 129 12.17 -1.03 -6.73
CA ARG A 129 11.62 -1.60 -7.97
C ARG A 129 11.27 -0.54 -9.01
N ILE A 130 10.64 0.56 -8.57
CA ILE A 130 10.29 1.65 -9.47
C ILE A 130 11.54 2.35 -9.99
N HIS A 131 12.52 2.65 -9.13
CA HIS A 131 13.75 3.32 -9.54
C HIS A 131 14.56 2.51 -10.54
N THR A 132 14.60 1.17 -10.40
CA THR A 132 15.40 0.29 -11.23
C THR A 132 14.68 -0.19 -12.49
N LYS A 133 13.43 -0.66 -12.35
CA LYS A 133 12.69 -1.30 -13.43
C LYS A 133 11.70 -0.39 -14.14
N TYR A 134 11.13 0.58 -13.44
CA TYR A 134 10.07 1.45 -13.96
C TYR A 134 10.37 2.94 -13.84
N PRO A 135 11.59 3.42 -14.17
CA PRO A 135 11.99 4.81 -13.92
C PRO A 135 11.11 5.85 -14.62
N LYS A 136 10.39 5.46 -15.68
CA LYS A 136 9.44 6.35 -16.36
C LYS A 136 8.26 6.77 -15.49
N LEU A 137 7.93 6.01 -14.44
CA LEU A 137 6.84 6.34 -13.51
C LEU A 137 7.23 7.44 -12.53
N LEU A 138 8.54 7.61 -12.24
CA LEU A 138 9.04 8.56 -11.24
C LEU A 138 8.56 10.00 -11.47
N LYS A 139 8.36 10.40 -12.72
CA LYS A 139 7.92 11.76 -13.09
C LYS A 139 6.55 12.15 -12.53
N ASP A 140 5.68 11.16 -12.29
CA ASP A 140 4.31 11.37 -11.80
C ASP A 140 4.19 11.12 -10.29
N ILE A 141 5.23 10.54 -9.65
CA ILE A 141 5.24 10.20 -8.24
C ILE A 141 5.63 11.43 -7.41
N ARG A 142 4.75 11.85 -6.52
CA ARG A 142 4.93 13.01 -5.63
C ARG A 142 5.72 12.67 -4.37
N GLY A 143 5.77 11.41 -3.97
CA GLY A 143 6.52 10.96 -2.80
C GLY A 143 6.16 9.55 -2.36
N VAL A 144 6.95 9.06 -1.41
CA VAL A 144 6.78 7.80 -0.70
C VAL A 144 6.73 8.04 0.81
N SER A 145 5.84 7.33 1.51
CA SER A 145 5.89 7.16 2.96
C SER A 145 6.50 5.79 3.24
N GLU A 146 7.59 5.75 3.99
CA GLU A 146 8.31 4.53 4.36
C GLU A 146 8.11 4.20 5.83
N GLU A 147 7.69 2.95 6.10
CA GLU A 147 7.27 2.50 7.43
C GLU A 147 8.41 1.92 8.25
N THR A 148 9.39 1.23 7.62
CA THR A 148 10.38 0.44 8.35
C THR A 148 11.73 1.12 8.51
N THR A 149 12.44 0.75 9.59
CA THR A 149 13.85 1.13 9.79
C THR A 149 14.72 0.68 8.61
N THR A 150 14.53 -0.55 8.12
CA THR A 150 15.29 -1.08 6.97
C THR A 150 15.04 -0.25 5.71
N GLY A 151 13.78 0.08 5.40
CA GLY A 151 13.44 0.89 4.25
C GLY A 151 13.96 2.32 4.37
N VAL A 152 13.87 2.94 5.56
CA VAL A 152 14.45 4.26 5.83
C VAL A 152 15.96 4.25 5.60
N HIS A 153 16.69 3.23 6.07
CA HIS A 153 18.12 3.07 5.78
C HIS A 153 18.40 2.96 4.29
N HIS A 154 17.57 2.21 3.56
CA HIS A 154 17.69 2.10 2.10
C HIS A 154 17.49 3.45 1.42
N LEU A 155 16.49 4.23 1.82
CA LEU A 155 16.26 5.59 1.30
C LEU A 155 17.45 6.52 1.55
N TYR A 156 18.06 6.49 2.74
CA TYR A 156 19.27 7.26 3.03
C TYR A 156 20.44 6.85 2.14
N GLN A 157 20.65 5.55 1.91
CA GLN A 157 21.68 5.07 1.00
C GLN A 157 21.45 5.55 -0.44
N MET A 158 20.20 5.50 -0.91
CA MET A 158 19.83 6.02 -2.24
C MET A 158 20.05 7.54 -2.32
N MET A 159 19.78 8.27 -1.26
CA MET A 159 19.98 9.72 -1.19
C MET A 159 21.49 10.07 -1.26
N GLU A 160 22.32 9.39 -0.48
CA GLU A 160 23.79 9.57 -0.49
C GLU A 160 24.38 9.31 -1.88
N LYS A 161 23.91 8.28 -2.57
CA LYS A 161 24.29 7.93 -3.94
C LYS A 161 23.65 8.84 -5.01
N LYS A 162 22.77 9.76 -4.62
CA LYS A 162 22.00 10.63 -5.52
C LYS A 162 21.08 9.84 -6.48
N GLU A 163 20.67 8.65 -6.06
CA GLU A 163 19.78 7.74 -6.80
C GLU A 163 18.29 7.97 -6.46
N LEU A 164 17.97 8.48 -5.26
CA LEU A 164 16.60 8.80 -4.86
C LEU A 164 16.07 10.00 -5.65
N LYS A 165 15.05 9.77 -6.47
CA LYS A 165 14.50 10.76 -7.41
C LYS A 165 13.13 11.32 -7.01
N ILE A 166 12.61 10.90 -5.87
CA ILE A 166 11.31 11.35 -5.35
C ILE A 166 11.45 11.77 -3.89
N PRO A 167 10.60 12.67 -3.39
CA PRO A 167 10.52 12.96 -1.96
C PRO A 167 10.15 11.71 -1.17
N ALA A 168 10.74 11.56 0.02
CA ALA A 168 10.45 10.47 0.93
C ALA A 168 10.16 10.99 2.33
N ILE A 169 9.17 10.41 2.99
CA ILE A 169 8.79 10.69 4.36
C ILE A 169 9.04 9.44 5.18
N ASN A 170 9.87 9.59 6.22
CA ASN A 170 10.06 8.57 7.23
C ASN A 170 8.90 8.66 8.23
N VAL A 171 8.05 7.64 8.27
CA VAL A 171 6.95 7.52 9.25
C VAL A 171 7.24 6.49 10.34
N ASN A 172 8.44 5.89 10.32
CA ASN A 172 8.91 4.95 11.33
C ASN A 172 9.22 5.64 12.67
N ASP A 173 9.79 6.84 12.60
CA ASP A 173 10.26 7.61 13.76
C ASP A 173 9.23 8.66 14.25
N SER A 174 7.97 8.50 13.90
CA SER A 174 6.89 9.44 14.25
C SER A 174 6.25 9.12 15.60
#